data_8ffe9953c0818f404f4494db8c10cdcd
#
_entry.id   8ffe9953c0818f404f4494db8c10cdcd
#
_cell.length_a   1.000
_cell.length_b   1.000
_cell.length_c   1.000
_cell.angle_alpha   90.00
_cell.angle_beta   90.00
_cell.angle_gamma   90.00
#
_symmetry.space_group_name_H-M   'P 1'
#
loop_
_entity.id
_entity.type
_entity.pdbx_description
1 polymer ?
#
loop_
_entity_poly.entity_id
_entity_poly.type
_entity_poly.pdbx_seq_one_letter_code
_entity_poly.pdbx_strand_id
1 'polypeptide(L)'
;MNFIKFSIKMKQKFFNLIINTNGQKLYEFTDQTIEWINRNHFNNGMLNLSIQHTSASLIVQENADPDVQTDLINYFDKLVPMNNKLYVHITEGKDDMPAHIKSALTNNQISLSIKDSKLLLGIWQG
;
A
#
# COMPACT_ATOMS: atom_id res chain seq x y z
N MET A 1 47.92 12.20 -5.40
CA MET A 1 46.54 12.35 -4.87
C MET A 1 45.81 11.05 -5.10
N ASN A 2 45.68 10.22 -4.05
CA ASN A 2 45.00 8.93 -4.16
C ASN A 2 43.48 9.14 -4.01
N PHE A 3 42.76 9.03 -5.13
CA PHE A 3 41.30 8.97 -5.08
C PHE A 3 40.86 7.59 -4.56
N ILE A 4 40.34 7.53 -3.36
CA ILE A 4 39.70 6.32 -2.84
C ILE A 4 38.41 6.14 -3.65
N LYS A 5 38.39 5.16 -4.54
CA LYS A 5 37.21 4.79 -5.31
C LYS A 5 36.29 3.98 -4.38
N PHE A 6 35.26 4.61 -3.81
CA PHE A 6 34.21 3.87 -3.14
C PHE A 6 33.32 3.19 -4.19
N SER A 7 33.37 1.88 -4.24
CA SER A 7 32.40 1.10 -5.00
C SER A 7 31.18 0.83 -4.12
N ILE A 8 30.10 1.56 -4.38
CA ILE A 8 28.81 1.28 -3.71
C ILE A 8 28.17 0.14 -4.48
N LYS A 9 28.08 -1.04 -3.86
CA LYS A 9 27.33 -2.17 -4.42
C LYS A 9 25.87 -2.03 -4.03
N MET A 10 25.02 -1.65 -4.99
CA MET A 10 23.58 -1.62 -4.78
C MET A 10 23.02 -3.04 -4.82
N LYS A 11 22.14 -3.37 -3.85
CA LYS A 11 21.36 -4.61 -3.81
C LYS A 11 19.91 -4.28 -4.12
N GLN A 12 19.34 -4.97 -5.09
CA GLN A 12 17.94 -4.81 -5.48
C GLN A 12 17.28 -6.19 -5.56
N LYS A 13 16.03 -6.28 -5.13
CA LYS A 13 15.21 -7.48 -5.28
C LYS A 13 13.76 -7.08 -5.55
N PHE A 14 13.08 -7.90 -6.33
CA PHE A 14 11.66 -7.81 -6.59
C PHE A 14 10.92 -8.96 -5.92
N PHE A 15 9.67 -8.69 -5.54
CA PHE A 15 8.77 -9.68 -4.98
C PHE A 15 7.34 -9.33 -5.36
N ASN A 16 6.57 -10.33 -5.75
CA ASN A 16 5.14 -10.18 -6.00
C ASN A 16 4.37 -10.74 -4.80
N LEU A 17 3.71 -9.85 -4.07
CA LEU A 17 2.78 -10.22 -3.00
C LEU A 17 1.36 -10.27 -3.57
N ILE A 18 0.68 -11.38 -3.36
CA ILE A 18 -0.71 -11.56 -3.78
C ILE A 18 -1.60 -11.45 -2.56
N ILE A 19 -2.52 -10.48 -2.58
CA ILE A 19 -3.54 -10.29 -1.55
C ILE A 19 -4.88 -10.72 -2.13
N ASN A 20 -5.47 -11.77 -1.56
CA ASN A 20 -6.81 -12.20 -1.90
C ASN A 20 -7.82 -11.31 -1.19
N THR A 21 -8.65 -10.62 -1.96
CA THR A 21 -9.64 -9.69 -1.42
C THR A 21 -11.04 -10.28 -1.48
N ASN A 22 -11.87 -9.92 -0.49
CA ASN A 22 -13.29 -10.26 -0.44
C ASN A 22 -14.08 -9.00 -0.06
N GLY A 23 -14.48 -8.25 -1.08
CA GLY A 23 -15.19 -6.99 -0.94
C GLY A 23 -14.33 -5.81 -0.50
N GLN A 24 -15.00 -4.68 -0.28
CA GLN A 24 -14.36 -3.43 0.11
C GLN A 24 -13.95 -3.47 1.57
N LYS A 25 -12.65 -3.36 1.83
CA LYS A 25 -12.07 -3.12 3.17
C LYS A 25 -10.58 -2.82 3.07
N LEU A 26 -9.97 -2.51 4.20
CA LEU A 26 -8.52 -2.43 4.34
C LEU A 26 -7.97 -3.86 4.57
N TYR A 27 -6.93 -4.21 3.83
CA TYR A 27 -6.23 -5.49 3.91
C TYR A 27 -4.81 -5.22 4.35
N GLU A 28 -4.51 -5.55 5.59
CA GLU A 28 -3.17 -5.36 6.13
C GLU A 28 -2.18 -6.40 5.61
N PHE A 29 -0.97 -5.95 5.25
CA PHE A 29 0.13 -6.80 4.83
C PHE A 29 1.50 -6.34 5.35
N THR A 30 1.50 -5.52 6.40
CA THR A 30 2.71 -4.96 7.03
C THR A 30 3.66 -6.05 7.50
N ASP A 31 3.16 -7.07 8.20
CA ASP A 31 3.99 -8.18 8.71
C ASP A 31 4.64 -8.98 7.58
N GLN A 32 3.91 -9.26 6.50
CA GLN A 32 4.44 -9.95 5.33
C GLN A 32 5.55 -9.15 4.66
N THR A 33 5.41 -7.83 4.64
CA THR A 33 6.42 -6.91 4.11
C THR A 33 7.68 -6.91 4.97
N ILE A 34 7.53 -6.82 6.28
CA ILE A 34 8.63 -6.87 7.25
C ILE A 34 9.37 -8.22 7.16
N GLU A 35 8.63 -9.30 7.10
CA GLU A 35 9.20 -10.64 6.96
C GLU A 35 10.04 -10.78 5.67
N TRP A 36 9.54 -10.26 4.55
CA TRP A 36 10.29 -10.27 3.30
C TRP A 36 11.59 -9.45 3.37
N ILE A 37 11.57 -8.27 4.02
CA ILE A 37 12.77 -7.46 4.25
C ILE A 37 13.80 -8.25 5.05
N ASN A 38 13.37 -8.87 6.15
CA ASN A 38 14.24 -9.64 7.05
C ASN A 38 14.86 -10.86 6.36
N ARG A 39 14.07 -11.64 5.64
CA ARG A 39 14.54 -12.82 4.88
C ARG A 39 15.56 -12.45 3.81
N ASN A 40 15.50 -11.23 3.29
CA ASN A 40 16.44 -10.78 2.25
C ASN A 40 17.62 -10.00 2.81
N HIS A 41 17.74 -9.85 4.13
CA HIS A 41 18.86 -9.17 4.80
C HIS A 41 19.12 -7.76 4.23
N PHE A 42 18.06 -6.96 4.03
CA PHE A 42 18.19 -5.54 3.73
C PHE A 42 18.48 -4.80 5.04
N ASN A 43 19.60 -4.07 5.06
CA ASN A 43 19.98 -3.27 6.23
C ASN A 43 19.49 -1.83 6.12
N ASN A 44 19.95 -1.12 5.10
CA ASN A 44 19.53 0.25 4.81
C ASN A 44 19.13 0.36 3.35
N GLY A 45 18.04 1.06 3.08
CA GLY A 45 17.55 1.21 1.72
C GLY A 45 16.15 1.79 1.63
N MET A 46 15.55 1.56 0.50
CA MET A 46 14.19 1.99 0.18
C MET A 46 13.36 0.79 -0.26
N LEU A 47 12.21 0.62 0.34
CA LEU A 47 11.16 -0.25 -0.14
C LEU A 47 10.23 0.57 -1.03
N ASN A 48 9.98 0.09 -2.24
CA ASN A 48 8.96 0.64 -3.10
C ASN A 48 7.85 -0.39 -3.30
N LEU A 49 6.64 -0.03 -2.92
CA LEU A 49 5.44 -0.82 -3.12
C LEU A 49 4.67 -0.23 -4.30
N SER A 50 4.24 -1.07 -5.22
CA SER A 50 3.45 -0.66 -6.39
C SER A 50 2.33 -1.66 -6.61
N ILE A 51 1.10 -1.17 -6.70
CA ILE A 51 -0.06 -2.01 -6.99
C ILE A 51 -0.37 -1.99 -8.49
N GLN A 52 -0.55 -3.17 -9.07
CA GLN A 52 -0.88 -3.34 -10.49
C GLN A 52 -2.39 -3.59 -10.64
N HIS A 53 -3.18 -2.59 -10.25
CA HIS A 53 -4.64 -2.69 -10.28
C HIS A 53 -5.27 -1.30 -10.46
N THR A 54 -6.41 -1.23 -11.09
CA THR A 54 -7.12 0.03 -11.36
C THR A 54 -8.25 0.30 -10.35
N SER A 55 -8.63 -0.68 -9.55
CA SER A 55 -9.68 -0.56 -8.51
C SER A 55 -9.23 -1.03 -7.12
N ALA A 56 -7.91 -1.03 -6.89
CA ALA A 56 -7.29 -1.21 -5.59
C ALA A 56 -6.11 -0.25 -5.45
N SER A 57 -5.72 0.09 -4.22
CA SER A 57 -4.70 1.08 -3.91
C SER A 57 -3.99 0.80 -2.60
N LEU A 58 -3.02 1.63 -2.27
CA LEU A 58 -2.18 1.50 -1.09
C LEU A 58 -2.37 2.71 -0.19
N ILE A 59 -2.38 2.47 1.11
CA ILE A 59 -2.28 3.52 2.12
C ILE A 59 -1.34 3.09 3.24
N VAL A 60 -0.73 4.05 3.90
CA VAL A 60 -0.08 3.89 5.20
C VAL A 60 -0.79 4.84 6.15
N GLN A 61 -1.31 4.31 7.23
CA GLN A 61 -2.10 5.08 8.18
C GLN A 61 -2.11 4.42 9.55
N GLU A 62 -2.89 4.94 10.51
CA GLU A 62 -3.05 4.30 11.80
C GLU A 62 -3.72 2.92 11.66
N ASN A 63 -3.07 1.90 12.21
CA ASN A 63 -3.53 0.51 12.16
C ASN A 63 -3.71 -0.13 13.55
N ALA A 64 -3.58 0.67 14.61
CA ALA A 64 -3.71 0.18 16.00
C ALA A 64 -5.15 0.21 16.49
N ASP A 65 -5.93 1.23 16.11
CA ASP A 65 -7.32 1.38 16.50
C ASP A 65 -8.25 0.95 15.34
N PRO A 66 -9.06 -0.12 15.50
CA PRO A 66 -9.99 -0.57 14.48
C PRO A 66 -11.08 0.45 14.13
N ASP A 67 -11.39 1.39 15.03
CA ASP A 67 -12.37 2.44 14.75
C ASP A 67 -11.88 3.39 13.66
N VAL A 68 -10.58 3.64 13.57
CA VAL A 68 -9.99 4.44 12.47
C VAL A 68 -10.25 3.80 11.11
N GLN A 69 -10.09 2.48 11.01
CA GLN A 69 -10.38 1.75 9.78
C GLN A 69 -11.87 1.80 9.42
N THR A 70 -12.72 1.65 10.43
CA THR A 70 -14.18 1.73 10.27
C THR A 70 -14.61 3.12 9.78
N ASP A 71 -14.08 4.17 10.38
CA ASP A 71 -14.39 5.55 10.00
C ASP A 71 -13.89 5.89 8.61
N LEU A 72 -12.71 5.43 8.22
CA LEU A 72 -12.18 5.60 6.87
C LEU A 72 -13.09 4.94 5.82
N ILE A 73 -13.49 3.70 6.04
CA ILE A 73 -14.40 2.99 5.12
C ILE A 73 -15.73 3.73 5.01
N ASN A 74 -16.31 4.12 6.14
CA ASN A 74 -17.57 4.85 6.18
C ASN A 74 -17.48 6.22 5.49
N TYR A 75 -16.35 6.92 5.64
CA TYR A 75 -16.11 8.19 4.98
C TYR A 75 -16.01 8.02 3.46
N PHE A 76 -15.24 7.04 3.00
CA PHE A 76 -15.13 6.74 1.57
C PHE A 76 -16.45 6.29 0.96
N ASP A 77 -17.30 5.59 1.70
CA ASP A 77 -18.62 5.19 1.21
C ASP A 77 -19.59 6.37 1.08
N LYS A 78 -19.47 7.36 1.96
CA LYS A 78 -20.22 8.61 1.83
C LYS A 78 -19.71 9.47 0.68
N LEU A 79 -18.39 9.55 0.51
CA LEU A 79 -17.75 10.35 -0.51
C LEU A 79 -17.99 9.78 -1.92
N VAL A 80 -17.92 8.45 -2.04
CA VAL A 80 -18.04 7.73 -3.32
C VAL A 80 -19.06 6.58 -3.14
N PRO A 81 -20.36 6.88 -3.13
CA PRO A 81 -21.39 5.90 -2.85
C PRO A 81 -21.59 4.90 -4.00
N MET A 82 -21.93 3.66 -3.66
CA MET A 82 -22.28 2.60 -4.62
C MET A 82 -23.68 2.82 -5.20
N ASN A 83 -23.83 3.85 -6.04
CA ASN A 83 -25.09 4.23 -6.64
C ASN A 83 -24.95 4.36 -8.16
N ASN A 84 -25.48 3.39 -8.91
CA ASN A 84 -25.41 3.33 -10.37
C ASN A 84 -26.01 4.56 -11.08
N LYS A 85 -26.86 5.33 -10.41
CA LYS A 85 -27.42 6.57 -11.00
C LYS A 85 -26.40 7.69 -11.11
N LEU A 86 -25.28 7.59 -10.41
CA LEU A 86 -24.21 8.59 -10.40
C LEU A 86 -23.13 8.32 -11.45
N TYR A 87 -23.10 7.13 -12.05
CA TYR A 87 -21.98 6.68 -12.88
C TYR A 87 -22.47 6.20 -14.26
N VAL A 88 -21.56 6.25 -15.22
CA VAL A 88 -21.78 5.71 -16.58
C VAL A 88 -21.21 4.29 -16.69
N HIS A 89 -20.10 4.02 -15.99
CA HIS A 89 -19.48 2.69 -15.92
C HIS A 89 -20.21 1.84 -14.89
N ILE A 90 -21.13 0.98 -15.35
CA ILE A 90 -22.04 0.21 -14.48
C ILE A 90 -22.13 -1.28 -14.85
N THR A 91 -21.43 -1.73 -15.88
CA THR A 91 -21.56 -3.09 -16.42
C THR A 91 -20.88 -4.16 -15.56
N GLU A 92 -19.86 -3.79 -14.79
CA GLU A 92 -19.04 -4.69 -13.97
C GLU A 92 -19.50 -4.76 -12.50
N GLY A 93 -20.59 -4.07 -12.18
CA GLY A 93 -21.18 -4.06 -10.84
C GLY A 93 -21.30 -2.64 -10.26
N LYS A 94 -22.10 -2.51 -9.20
CA LYS A 94 -22.34 -1.22 -8.55
C LYS A 94 -21.15 -0.68 -7.76
N ASP A 95 -20.21 -1.52 -7.44
CA ASP A 95 -19.02 -1.27 -6.62
C ASP A 95 -17.77 -0.97 -7.47
N ASP A 96 -17.79 -1.30 -8.76
CA ASP A 96 -16.60 -1.18 -9.60
C ASP A 96 -16.19 0.28 -9.85
N MET A 97 -17.08 1.12 -10.36
CA MET A 97 -16.75 2.54 -10.55
C MET A 97 -16.39 3.26 -9.25
N PRO A 98 -17.10 3.07 -8.12
CA PRO A 98 -16.64 3.54 -6.83
C PRO A 98 -15.23 3.09 -6.45
N ALA A 99 -14.85 1.84 -6.73
CA ALA A 99 -13.51 1.34 -6.45
C ALA A 99 -12.45 2.05 -7.32
N HIS A 100 -12.71 2.29 -8.60
CA HIS A 100 -11.84 3.09 -9.47
C HIS A 100 -11.62 4.51 -8.93
N ILE A 101 -12.68 5.18 -8.48
CA ILE A 101 -12.58 6.54 -7.93
C ILE A 101 -11.79 6.53 -6.62
N LYS A 102 -12.09 5.60 -5.70
CA LYS A 102 -11.36 5.47 -4.42
C LYS A 102 -9.88 5.19 -4.66
N SER A 103 -9.56 4.34 -5.64
CA SER A 103 -8.19 4.06 -6.06
C SER A 103 -7.48 5.30 -6.62
N ALA A 104 -8.16 6.14 -7.38
CA ALA A 104 -7.61 7.37 -7.91
C ALA A 104 -7.39 8.47 -6.84
N LEU A 105 -8.09 8.39 -5.71
CA LEU A 105 -7.96 9.31 -4.57
C LEU A 105 -6.89 8.90 -3.56
N THR A 106 -6.34 7.70 -3.68
CA THR A 106 -5.33 7.12 -2.78
C THR A 106 -4.04 6.81 -3.56
N ASN A 107 -3.11 6.06 -2.97
CA ASN A 107 -1.83 5.85 -3.62
C ASN A 107 -1.81 4.53 -4.40
N ASN A 108 -1.27 4.54 -5.61
CA ASN A 108 -0.92 3.31 -6.34
C ASN A 108 0.53 2.89 -6.12
N GLN A 109 1.32 3.75 -5.48
CA GLN A 109 2.72 3.53 -5.15
C GLN A 109 3.06 4.19 -3.82
N ILE A 110 3.83 3.48 -2.98
CA ILE A 110 4.32 3.98 -1.69
C ILE A 110 5.80 3.66 -1.58
N SER A 111 6.59 4.63 -1.14
CA SER A 111 8.00 4.43 -0.84
C SER A 111 8.23 4.59 0.66
N LEU A 112 8.88 3.61 1.26
CA LEU A 112 9.20 3.57 2.69
C LEU A 112 10.70 3.35 2.88
N SER A 113 11.27 3.94 3.93
CA SER A 113 12.66 3.75 4.27
C SER A 113 12.89 2.48 5.08
N ILE A 114 14.01 1.81 4.82
CA ILE A 114 14.54 0.72 5.66
C ILE A 114 15.80 1.26 6.32
N LYS A 115 15.89 1.15 7.65
CA LYS A 115 17.07 1.54 8.42
C LYS A 115 17.35 0.48 9.50
N ASP A 116 18.59 0.05 9.58
CA ASP A 116 19.05 -0.95 10.55
C ASP A 116 18.16 -2.21 10.54
N SER A 117 17.85 -2.69 9.34
CA SER A 117 16.98 -3.84 9.05
C SER A 117 15.51 -3.66 9.48
N LYS A 118 15.08 -2.44 9.78
CA LYS A 118 13.70 -2.13 10.19
C LYS A 118 13.02 -1.27 9.14
N LEU A 119 11.79 -1.61 8.81
CA LEU A 119 10.89 -0.73 8.06
C LEU A 119 10.53 0.46 8.95
N LEU A 120 10.79 1.68 8.46
CA LEU A 120 10.49 2.89 9.22
C LEU A 120 9.01 3.25 9.08
N LEU A 121 8.24 2.81 10.04
CA LEU A 121 6.86 3.22 10.25
C LEU A 121 6.75 3.90 11.62
N GLY A 122 5.80 4.82 11.76
CA GLY A 122 5.41 5.33 13.07
C GLY A 122 4.78 4.23 13.93
N ILE A 123 4.76 4.44 15.24
CA ILE A 123 4.34 3.40 16.21
C ILE A 123 2.91 2.86 15.99
N TRP A 124 2.07 3.66 15.36
CA TRP A 124 0.68 3.30 15.05
C TRP A 124 0.43 3.01 13.56
N GLN A 125 1.46 3.13 12.71
CA GLN A 125 1.30 2.95 11.26
C GLN A 125 1.38 1.48 10.85
N GLY A 126 0.54 1.17 9.89
CA GLY A 126 0.58 -0.08 9.16
C GLY A 126 0.10 0.10 7.73
#